data_edeaee19ce9ef4d02dd6b9d87527b566
#
_entry.id   edeaee19ce9ef4d02dd6b9d87527b566
#
_cell.length_a   1.000
_cell.length_b   1.000
_cell.length_c   1.000
_cell.angle_alpha   90.00
_cell.angle_beta   90.00
_cell.angle_gamma   90.00
#
_symmetry.space_group_name_H-M   'P 1'
#
loop_
_entity.id
_entity.type
_entity.pdbx_description
1 polymer ?
#
loop_
_entity_poly.entity_id
_entity_poly.type
_entity_poly.pdbx_seq_one_letter_code
_entity_poly.pdbx_strand_id
1 'polypeptide(L)'
;MKQNVERKIPDFDELLGLWSRSLIAFPDGVEDRETWVNWLQGPSIYLDLRQPPAGPTFHTVRGLRDLNEDQVLWLAEQEGFAGTLNFDGTYFEWRREIDFQPEAIYSDQGKLWVEEDKMVEEGKDIPYFEHWHSEPIGRAPVCAMRLESKADQVRGFLLRVGSLFMYARDRFVGFPESDSARGMHLRDYVAGAKDLHAAQDFVNCEISQGAITSAGWIIQRSTLPFRLAQNLMPELLAPAATLVTSDTSHDGRQARRSWDIIDIEGSTACIPGAEPARLVRQSFV
;
A
#
# COMPACT_ATOMS: atom_id res chain seq x y z
N MET A 1 14.94 27.84 -30.15
CA MET A 1 15.82 27.09 -29.26
C MET A 1 15.02 26.81 -28.00
N LYS A 2 14.55 25.59 -27.80
CA LYS A 2 13.95 25.19 -26.51
C LYS A 2 15.12 25.12 -25.52
N GLN A 3 15.13 25.97 -24.50
CA GLN A 3 16.04 25.80 -23.38
C GLN A 3 15.83 24.40 -22.82
N ASN A 4 16.91 23.63 -22.77
CA ASN A 4 16.91 22.32 -22.11
C ASN A 4 16.85 22.65 -20.60
N VAL A 5 15.66 22.75 -20.05
CA VAL A 5 15.49 22.89 -18.59
C VAL A 5 15.97 21.58 -18.01
N GLU A 6 17.08 21.62 -17.31
CA GLU A 6 17.61 20.46 -16.59
C GLU A 6 16.54 20.02 -15.56
N ARG A 7 15.95 18.83 -15.77
CA ARG A 7 14.93 18.29 -14.89
C ARG A 7 15.59 17.84 -13.59
N LYS A 8 15.16 18.40 -12.47
CA LYS A 8 15.65 17.99 -11.15
C LYS A 8 15.04 16.64 -10.79
N ILE A 9 15.88 15.61 -10.71
CA ILE A 9 15.49 14.27 -10.19
C ILE A 9 15.46 14.38 -8.66
N PRO A 10 14.35 13.97 -7.99
CA PRO A 10 14.28 13.98 -6.53
C PRO A 10 15.19 12.92 -5.92
N ASP A 11 15.77 13.18 -4.76
CA ASP A 11 16.42 12.17 -3.93
C ASP A 11 15.39 11.49 -2.99
N PHE A 12 15.81 10.40 -2.32
CA PHE A 12 14.93 9.65 -1.43
C PHE A 12 14.43 10.46 -0.23
N ASP A 13 15.26 11.38 0.29
CA ASP A 13 14.85 12.24 1.41
C ASP A 13 13.77 13.25 0.97
N GLU A 14 13.82 13.69 -0.28
CA GLU A 14 12.79 14.56 -0.86
C GLU A 14 11.48 13.81 -1.09
N LEU A 15 11.55 12.51 -1.41
CA LEU A 15 10.37 11.65 -1.59
C LEU A 15 9.69 11.26 -0.29
N LEU A 16 10.38 11.30 0.86
CA LEU A 16 9.83 10.92 2.15
C LEU A 16 8.56 11.71 2.47
N GLY A 17 7.45 11.01 2.69
CA GLY A 17 6.16 11.63 3.03
C GLY A 17 4.98 11.09 2.25
N LEU A 18 3.87 11.82 2.28
CA LEU A 18 2.64 11.49 1.56
C LEU A 18 2.57 12.24 0.23
N TRP A 19 2.24 11.51 -0.81
CA TRP A 19 2.02 12.01 -2.16
C TRP A 19 0.62 11.69 -2.63
N SER A 20 -0.09 12.67 -3.20
CA SER A 20 -1.38 12.49 -3.84
C SER A 20 -1.27 12.68 -5.35
N ARG A 21 -1.92 11.81 -6.13
CA ARG A 21 -1.97 11.92 -7.59
C ARG A 21 -3.15 12.79 -8.02
N SER A 22 -2.89 13.77 -8.87
CA SER A 22 -3.94 14.63 -9.44
C SER A 22 -4.30 14.29 -10.89
N LEU A 23 -3.46 13.54 -11.57
CA LEU A 23 -3.62 13.17 -12.98
C LEU A 23 -2.84 11.90 -13.29
N ILE A 24 -3.43 11.01 -14.09
CA ILE A 24 -2.72 10.13 -15.00
C ILE A 24 -3.22 10.40 -16.41
N ALA A 25 -2.30 10.52 -17.38
CA ALA A 25 -2.60 10.78 -18.79
C ALA A 25 -1.86 9.81 -19.70
N PHE A 26 -2.55 9.29 -20.70
CA PHE A 26 -2.02 8.35 -21.69
C PHE A 26 -1.85 9.01 -23.05
N PRO A 27 -0.97 8.48 -23.94
CA PRO A 27 -0.70 9.06 -25.26
C PRO A 27 -1.92 9.11 -26.22
N ASP A 28 -2.91 8.26 -25.99
CA ASP A 28 -4.17 8.24 -26.74
C ASP A 28 -5.16 9.33 -26.33
N GLY A 29 -4.80 10.14 -25.33
CA GLY A 29 -5.58 11.25 -24.80
C GLY A 29 -6.54 10.85 -23.67
N VAL A 30 -6.51 9.60 -23.23
CA VAL A 30 -7.25 9.19 -22.02
C VAL A 30 -6.59 9.80 -20.80
N GLU A 31 -7.39 10.37 -19.92
CA GLU A 31 -6.95 10.96 -18.63
C GLU A 31 -7.84 10.45 -17.49
N ASP A 32 -7.26 10.25 -16.31
CA ASP A 32 -7.99 10.06 -15.06
C ASP A 32 -7.52 11.07 -14.00
N ARG A 33 -8.50 11.77 -13.43
CA ARG A 33 -8.34 12.77 -12.36
C ARG A 33 -9.23 12.49 -11.16
N GLU A 34 -10.03 11.42 -11.24
CA GLU A 34 -11.09 11.13 -10.27
C GLU A 34 -10.72 9.99 -9.32
N THR A 35 -9.90 9.05 -9.77
CA THR A 35 -9.38 7.98 -8.89
C THR A 35 -8.59 8.61 -7.75
N TRP A 36 -9.00 8.29 -6.53
CA TRP A 36 -8.26 8.72 -5.35
C TRP A 36 -7.00 7.87 -5.20
N VAL A 37 -5.84 8.53 -5.17
CA VAL A 37 -4.53 7.86 -5.09
C VAL A 37 -3.66 8.53 -4.06
N ASN A 38 -3.14 7.75 -3.12
CA ASN A 38 -2.15 8.17 -2.15
C ASN A 38 -1.00 7.17 -2.07
N TRP A 39 0.21 7.69 -2.18
CA TRP A 39 1.46 6.98 -2.01
C TRP A 39 2.18 7.53 -0.76
N LEU A 40 2.40 6.70 0.25
CA LEU A 40 3.21 7.03 1.42
C LEU A 40 4.60 6.43 1.25
N GLN A 41 5.63 7.30 1.21
CA GLN A 41 7.03 6.92 1.07
C GLN A 41 7.74 7.00 2.41
N GLY A 42 8.38 5.90 2.80
CA GLY A 42 9.38 5.81 3.86
C GLY A 42 10.81 5.94 3.32
N PRO A 43 11.85 5.56 4.08
CA PRO A 43 13.23 5.61 3.60
C PRO A 43 13.47 4.76 2.34
N SER A 44 13.02 3.51 2.32
CA SER A 44 12.94 2.69 1.10
C SER A 44 11.58 2.00 0.95
N ILE A 45 10.93 1.64 2.04
CA ILE A 45 9.60 1.03 2.04
C ILE A 45 8.55 2.05 1.65
N TYR A 46 7.62 1.64 0.78
CA TYR A 46 6.47 2.44 0.38
C TYR A 46 5.18 1.63 0.39
N LEU A 47 4.05 2.32 0.51
CA LEU A 47 2.71 1.79 0.30
C LEU A 47 1.90 2.76 -0.56
N ASP A 48 1.08 2.20 -1.45
CA ASP A 48 0.18 2.95 -2.34
C ASP A 48 -1.23 2.37 -2.24
N LEU A 49 -2.23 3.23 -2.27
CA LEU A 49 -3.65 2.85 -2.27
C LEU A 49 -4.39 3.70 -3.30
N ARG A 50 -5.13 3.03 -4.20
CA ARG A 50 -5.89 3.65 -5.29
C ARG A 50 -7.34 3.16 -5.24
N GLN A 51 -8.27 4.09 -5.16
CA GLN A 51 -9.68 3.77 -5.06
C GLN A 51 -10.47 4.49 -6.14
N PRO A 52 -11.27 3.77 -6.96
CA PRO A 52 -12.11 4.39 -7.97
C PRO A 52 -13.13 5.33 -7.32
N PRO A 53 -13.56 6.39 -8.03
CA PRO A 53 -14.61 7.27 -7.57
C PRO A 53 -15.92 6.49 -7.49
N ALA A 54 -16.79 6.82 -6.61
CA ALA A 54 -18.11 6.23 -6.41
C ALA A 54 -18.11 4.68 -6.28
N GLY A 55 -18.81 4.17 -5.31
CA GLY A 55 -18.92 2.74 -5.05
C GLY A 55 -20.24 2.38 -4.39
N PRO A 56 -20.51 1.07 -4.23
CA PRO A 56 -21.66 0.60 -3.49
C PRO A 56 -21.56 1.00 -2.00
N THR A 57 -22.65 0.90 -1.29
CA THR A 57 -22.64 1.13 0.15
C THR A 57 -22.16 -0.13 0.88
N PHE A 58 -21.42 0.07 1.98
CA PHE A 58 -20.86 -1.01 2.81
C PHE A 58 -21.34 -0.94 4.26
N HIS A 59 -22.44 -0.23 4.54
CA HIS A 59 -22.90 0.05 5.92
C HIS A 59 -23.23 -1.20 6.75
N THR A 60 -23.62 -2.30 6.11
CA THR A 60 -23.94 -3.56 6.75
C THR A 60 -22.81 -4.58 6.77
N VAL A 61 -21.73 -4.30 6.06
CA VAL A 61 -20.59 -5.21 5.91
C VAL A 61 -19.70 -5.11 7.16
N ARG A 62 -19.58 -6.22 7.88
CA ARG A 62 -18.78 -6.35 9.10
C ARG A 62 -17.53 -7.19 8.88
N GLY A 63 -17.54 -8.04 7.87
CA GLY A 63 -16.45 -8.94 7.51
C GLY A 63 -16.54 -9.35 6.05
N LEU A 64 -15.56 -10.13 5.62
CA LEU A 64 -15.39 -10.55 4.24
C LEU A 64 -16.64 -11.27 3.70
N ARG A 65 -17.27 -12.10 4.54
CA ARG A 65 -18.41 -12.95 4.14
C ARG A 65 -19.74 -12.21 4.02
N ASP A 66 -19.81 -10.96 4.47
CA ASP A 66 -20.98 -10.09 4.30
C ASP A 66 -21.05 -9.42 2.92
N LEU A 67 -19.94 -9.46 2.15
CA LEU A 67 -19.85 -8.84 0.82
C LEU A 67 -20.72 -9.60 -0.18
N ASN A 68 -21.54 -8.87 -0.93
CA ASN A 68 -22.29 -9.44 -2.06
C ASN A 68 -21.47 -9.33 -3.36
N GLU A 69 -21.99 -9.90 -4.47
CA GLU A 69 -21.31 -9.96 -5.76
C GLU A 69 -20.95 -8.57 -6.31
N ASP A 70 -21.88 -7.61 -6.28
CA ASP A 70 -21.64 -6.24 -6.78
C ASP A 70 -20.55 -5.54 -5.97
N GLN A 71 -20.53 -5.75 -4.65
CA GLN A 71 -19.52 -5.20 -3.77
C GLN A 71 -18.15 -5.81 -4.02
N VAL A 72 -18.06 -7.12 -4.23
CA VAL A 72 -16.79 -7.80 -4.54
C VAL A 72 -16.27 -7.37 -5.91
N LEU A 73 -17.12 -7.24 -6.93
CA LEU A 73 -16.75 -6.74 -8.25
C LEU A 73 -16.21 -5.31 -8.19
N TRP A 74 -16.85 -4.43 -7.40
CA TRP A 74 -16.34 -3.07 -7.21
C TRP A 74 -15.01 -3.05 -6.45
N LEU A 75 -14.85 -3.88 -5.41
CA LEU A 75 -13.58 -3.99 -4.69
C LEU A 75 -12.45 -4.42 -5.62
N ALA A 76 -12.74 -5.29 -6.59
CA ALA A 76 -11.76 -5.77 -7.57
C ALA A 76 -11.23 -4.68 -8.53
N GLU A 77 -11.88 -3.52 -8.61
CA GLU A 77 -11.40 -2.36 -9.39
C GLU A 77 -10.39 -1.50 -8.63
N GLN A 78 -10.19 -1.74 -7.33
CA GLN A 78 -9.18 -1.02 -6.57
C GLN A 78 -7.79 -1.49 -6.96
N GLU A 79 -6.81 -0.62 -6.73
CA GLU A 79 -5.41 -0.96 -6.78
C GLU A 79 -4.75 -0.59 -5.45
N GLY A 80 -3.60 -1.17 -5.21
CA GLY A 80 -2.75 -0.80 -4.11
C GLY A 80 -1.64 -1.82 -3.94
N PHE A 81 -0.50 -1.36 -3.47
CA PHE A 81 0.68 -2.19 -3.36
C PHE A 81 1.60 -1.72 -2.23
N ALA A 82 2.48 -2.61 -1.82
CA ALA A 82 3.52 -2.33 -0.84
C ALA A 82 4.82 -3.02 -1.23
N GLY A 83 5.94 -2.38 -0.93
CA GLY A 83 7.26 -2.92 -1.23
C GLY A 83 8.37 -1.92 -1.03
N THR A 84 9.39 -1.95 -1.89
CA THR A 84 10.55 -1.07 -1.81
C THR A 84 10.71 -0.25 -3.09
N LEU A 85 11.04 1.04 -2.90
CA LEU A 85 11.44 1.92 -3.98
C LEU A 85 12.95 1.82 -4.19
N ASN A 86 13.37 1.60 -5.43
CA ASN A 86 14.77 1.56 -5.85
C ASN A 86 15.04 2.60 -6.94
N PHE A 87 16.30 2.98 -7.12
CA PHE A 87 16.73 3.86 -8.21
C PHE A 87 18.02 3.33 -8.84
N ASP A 88 18.01 3.13 -10.15
CA ASP A 88 19.15 2.60 -10.90
C ASP A 88 20.08 3.69 -11.50
N GLY A 89 19.81 4.95 -11.19
CA GLY A 89 20.47 6.13 -11.78
C GLY A 89 19.71 6.73 -12.96
N THR A 90 18.65 6.09 -13.44
CA THR A 90 17.80 6.54 -14.55
C THR A 90 16.32 6.41 -14.25
N TYR A 91 15.91 5.26 -13.70
CA TYR A 91 14.54 4.93 -13.40
C TYR A 91 14.36 4.63 -11.92
N PHE A 92 13.26 5.09 -11.36
CA PHE A 92 12.74 4.58 -10.11
C PHE A 92 11.95 3.30 -10.40
N GLU A 93 12.08 2.32 -9.51
CA GLU A 93 11.35 1.05 -9.57
C GLU A 93 10.57 0.86 -8.27
N TRP A 94 9.25 0.82 -8.36
CA TRP A 94 8.36 0.41 -7.27
C TRP A 94 8.27 -1.10 -7.26
N ARG A 95 9.23 -1.74 -6.59
CA ARG A 95 9.24 -3.20 -6.46
C ARG A 95 8.10 -3.64 -5.55
N ARG A 96 7.07 -4.22 -6.13
CA ARG A 96 5.88 -4.67 -5.42
C ARG A 96 6.10 -6.03 -4.80
N GLU A 97 5.92 -6.15 -3.49
CA GLU A 97 5.99 -7.40 -2.73
C GLU A 97 4.60 -7.85 -2.29
N ILE A 98 3.68 -6.90 -2.08
CA ILE A 98 2.24 -7.11 -1.96
C ILE A 98 1.59 -6.29 -3.07
N ASP A 99 0.69 -6.91 -3.83
CA ASP A 99 -0.11 -6.24 -4.85
C ASP A 99 -1.58 -6.68 -4.70
N PHE A 100 -2.49 -5.70 -4.66
CA PHE A 100 -3.94 -5.97 -4.62
C PHE A 100 -4.41 -6.55 -5.95
N GLN A 101 -3.81 -6.14 -7.07
CA GLN A 101 -4.03 -6.72 -8.38
C GLN A 101 -3.14 -7.95 -8.60
N PRO A 102 -3.42 -8.79 -9.59
CA PRO A 102 -2.48 -9.80 -10.05
C PRO A 102 -1.18 -9.18 -10.58
N GLU A 103 -0.12 -9.98 -10.61
CA GLU A 103 1.19 -9.53 -11.08
C GLU A 103 1.10 -8.95 -12.50
N ALA A 104 1.59 -7.73 -12.66
CA ALA A 104 1.63 -7.04 -13.95
C ALA A 104 2.66 -7.69 -14.90
N ILE A 105 2.46 -7.50 -16.22
CA ILE A 105 3.38 -8.00 -17.25
C ILE A 105 4.74 -7.30 -17.18
N TYR A 106 4.72 -6.00 -16.86
CA TYR A 106 5.91 -5.14 -16.77
C TYR A 106 6.16 -4.74 -15.32
N SER A 107 7.43 -4.58 -14.97
CA SER A 107 7.80 -3.98 -13.70
C SER A 107 7.36 -2.51 -13.65
N ASP A 108 6.98 -2.05 -12.47
CA ASP A 108 6.56 -0.67 -12.25
C ASP A 108 7.80 0.23 -12.16
N GLN A 109 8.14 0.84 -13.30
CA GLN A 109 9.32 1.69 -13.44
C GLN A 109 8.98 3.00 -14.16
N GLY A 110 9.50 4.11 -13.63
CA GLY A 110 9.29 5.44 -14.20
C GLY A 110 10.44 6.39 -13.94
N LYS A 111 10.50 7.47 -14.70
CA LYS A 111 11.35 8.62 -14.40
C LYS A 111 10.58 9.61 -13.56
N LEU A 112 11.22 10.14 -12.53
CA LEU A 112 10.66 11.20 -11.70
C LEU A 112 11.45 12.49 -11.90
N TRP A 113 10.75 13.61 -11.96
CA TRP A 113 11.36 14.93 -11.87
C TRP A 113 10.42 15.95 -11.24
N VAL A 114 11.00 16.94 -10.60
CA VAL A 114 10.25 18.07 -10.02
C VAL A 114 10.00 19.13 -11.08
N GLU A 115 8.78 19.62 -11.17
CA GLU A 115 8.34 20.64 -12.10
C GLU A 115 7.42 21.63 -11.37
N GLU A 116 7.92 22.83 -11.07
CA GLU A 116 7.22 23.86 -10.30
C GLU A 116 6.74 23.35 -8.92
N ASP A 117 5.43 23.11 -8.75
CA ASP A 117 4.76 22.71 -7.51
C ASP A 117 4.36 21.22 -7.48
N LYS A 118 4.77 20.45 -8.49
CA LYS A 118 4.44 19.03 -8.63
C LYS A 118 5.67 18.20 -8.98
N MET A 119 5.56 16.92 -8.75
CA MET A 119 6.44 15.91 -9.32
C MET A 119 5.74 15.26 -10.50
N VAL A 120 6.47 15.05 -11.58
CA VAL A 120 6.00 14.35 -12.77
C VAL A 120 6.65 12.97 -12.81
N GLU A 121 5.86 11.96 -13.09
CA GLU A 121 6.29 10.61 -13.39
C GLU A 121 6.03 10.29 -14.86
N GLU A 122 7.02 9.70 -15.54
CA GLU A 122 6.91 9.16 -16.90
C GLU A 122 7.18 7.66 -16.86
N GLY A 123 6.16 6.87 -17.19
CA GLY A 123 6.27 5.42 -17.22
C GLY A 123 7.26 4.91 -18.26
N LYS A 124 8.00 3.85 -17.93
CA LYS A 124 9.06 3.28 -18.77
C LYS A 124 8.52 2.37 -19.87
N ASP A 125 7.83 1.30 -19.49
CA ASP A 125 7.37 0.24 -20.41
C ASP A 125 5.94 0.50 -20.90
N ILE A 126 5.13 1.14 -20.07
CA ILE A 126 3.80 1.63 -20.41
C ILE A 126 3.89 3.16 -20.47
N PRO A 127 3.64 3.78 -21.64
CA PRO A 127 3.74 5.22 -21.74
C PRO A 127 2.56 5.90 -21.03
N TYR A 128 2.83 6.61 -19.97
CA TYR A 128 1.90 7.48 -19.25
C TYR A 128 2.66 8.63 -18.60
N PHE A 129 1.93 9.67 -18.19
CA PHE A 129 2.41 10.71 -17.29
C PHE A 129 1.50 10.80 -16.08
N GLU A 130 2.10 10.88 -14.89
CA GLU A 130 1.38 11.15 -13.65
C GLU A 130 1.85 12.47 -13.03
N HIS A 131 0.92 13.18 -12.39
CA HIS A 131 1.23 14.38 -11.61
C HIS A 131 0.99 14.08 -10.12
N TRP A 132 2.04 14.26 -9.35
CA TRP A 132 2.07 14.01 -7.92
C TRP A 132 2.29 15.28 -7.12
N HIS A 133 1.59 15.43 -6.00
CA HIS A 133 1.68 16.55 -5.09
C HIS A 133 2.06 16.05 -3.70
N SER A 134 3.07 16.68 -3.10
CA SER A 134 3.46 16.40 -1.72
C SER A 134 2.45 16.99 -0.76
N GLU A 135 1.90 16.17 0.11
CA GLU A 135 0.98 16.61 1.16
C GLU A 135 1.75 17.21 2.35
N PRO A 136 1.24 18.30 2.95
CA PRO A 136 1.91 18.99 4.05
C PRO A 136 1.76 18.21 5.37
N ILE A 137 2.48 17.11 5.51
CA ILE A 137 2.53 16.30 6.72
C ILE A 137 3.86 16.47 7.45
N GLY A 138 3.87 16.22 8.76
CA GLY A 138 5.13 16.10 9.51
C GLY A 138 5.90 14.87 9.06
N ARG A 139 7.18 15.04 8.73
CA ARG A 139 8.06 13.96 8.24
C ARG A 139 8.66 13.10 9.35
N ALA A 140 8.35 13.34 10.62
CA ALA A 140 8.85 12.59 11.76
C ALA A 140 7.77 12.38 12.81
N PRO A 141 7.81 11.27 13.60
CA PRO A 141 8.77 10.17 13.48
C PRO A 141 8.51 9.28 12.25
N VAL A 142 9.54 8.52 11.82
CA VAL A 142 9.44 7.52 10.76
C VAL A 142 9.73 6.15 11.33
N CYS A 143 8.89 5.18 10.98
CA CYS A 143 9.10 3.77 11.22
C CYS A 143 8.47 2.96 10.08
N ALA A 144 9.27 2.16 9.40
CA ALA A 144 8.81 1.24 8.38
C ALA A 144 9.21 -0.18 8.77
N MET A 145 8.33 -1.15 8.57
CA MET A 145 8.54 -2.55 8.91
C MET A 145 8.08 -3.45 7.78
N ARG A 146 8.92 -4.43 7.45
CA ARG A 146 8.53 -5.61 6.68
C ARG A 146 8.17 -6.73 7.65
N LEU A 147 7.04 -7.36 7.44
CA LEU A 147 6.40 -8.28 8.37
C LEU A 147 6.10 -9.63 7.69
N GLU A 148 6.18 -10.70 8.46
CA GLU A 148 5.77 -12.03 8.02
C GLU A 148 5.01 -12.76 9.13
N SER A 149 3.89 -13.39 8.78
CA SER A 149 3.17 -14.27 9.69
C SER A 149 3.48 -15.74 9.35
N LYS A 150 4.21 -16.41 10.23
CA LYS A 150 4.54 -17.85 10.04
C LYS A 150 3.33 -18.75 10.16
N ALA A 151 2.30 -18.33 10.87
CA ALA A 151 1.10 -19.14 11.11
C ALA A 151 0.32 -19.41 9.82
N ASP A 152 0.28 -18.42 8.92
CA ASP A 152 -0.48 -18.46 7.67
C ASP A 152 0.34 -18.04 6.44
N GLN A 153 1.65 -17.86 6.62
CA GLN A 153 2.62 -17.51 5.56
C GLN A 153 2.25 -16.24 4.77
N VAL A 154 1.67 -15.28 5.47
CA VAL A 154 1.23 -14.00 4.89
C VAL A 154 2.28 -12.94 5.14
N ARG A 155 2.58 -12.13 4.13
CA ARG A 155 3.44 -10.94 4.24
C ARG A 155 2.64 -9.73 4.67
N GLY A 156 3.33 -8.78 5.30
CA GLY A 156 2.75 -7.50 5.69
C GLY A 156 3.76 -6.36 5.67
N PHE A 157 3.25 -5.15 5.67
CA PHE A 157 4.02 -3.92 5.82
C PHE A 157 3.32 -2.97 6.78
N LEU A 158 4.10 -2.27 7.58
CA LEU A 158 3.64 -1.13 8.37
C LEU A 158 4.59 0.03 8.11
N LEU A 159 4.07 1.15 7.65
CA LEU A 159 4.82 2.40 7.46
C LEU A 159 4.12 3.52 8.22
N ARG A 160 4.89 4.22 9.05
CA ARG A 160 4.50 5.45 9.73
C ARG A 160 5.39 6.60 9.30
N VAL A 161 4.79 7.71 8.91
CA VAL A 161 5.47 8.99 8.69
C VAL A 161 4.68 10.08 9.42
N GLY A 162 5.29 10.66 10.45
CA GLY A 162 4.64 11.64 11.31
C GLY A 162 3.40 11.09 12.00
N SER A 163 2.25 11.70 11.73
CA SER A 163 0.95 11.29 12.24
C SER A 163 0.14 10.41 11.29
N LEU A 164 0.69 10.04 10.15
CA LEU A 164 0.05 9.14 9.19
C LEU A 164 0.69 7.76 9.24
N PHE A 165 -0.10 6.77 8.84
CA PHE A 165 0.39 5.41 8.62
C PHE A 165 -0.29 4.78 7.42
N MET A 166 0.40 3.83 6.80
CA MET A 166 -0.20 2.83 5.93
C MET A 166 0.19 1.43 6.41
N TYR A 167 -0.70 0.49 6.18
CA TYR A 167 -0.56 -0.90 6.57
C TYR A 167 -1.02 -1.79 5.41
N ALA A 168 -0.24 -2.83 5.12
CA ALA A 168 -0.60 -3.84 4.14
C ALA A 168 -0.52 -5.23 4.75
N ARG A 169 -1.48 -6.09 4.38
CA ARG A 169 -1.51 -7.52 4.62
C ARG A 169 -1.88 -8.23 3.32
N ASP A 170 -1.00 -9.10 2.87
CA ASP A 170 -1.22 -9.90 1.66
C ASP A 170 -2.45 -10.80 1.79
N ARG A 171 -2.94 -11.32 0.67
CA ARG A 171 -4.05 -12.29 0.62
C ARG A 171 -3.61 -13.66 1.13
N PHE A 172 -4.60 -14.43 1.60
CA PHE A 172 -4.35 -15.79 2.06
C PHE A 172 -4.39 -16.82 0.92
N VAL A 173 -5.07 -16.48 -0.16
CA VAL A 173 -5.28 -17.36 -1.32
C VAL A 173 -4.66 -16.69 -2.53
N GLY A 174 -3.61 -17.31 -3.09
CA GLY A 174 -2.99 -16.84 -4.32
C GLY A 174 -3.92 -16.98 -5.53
N PHE A 175 -3.59 -16.29 -6.62
CA PHE A 175 -4.26 -16.47 -7.89
C PHE A 175 -3.91 -17.83 -8.49
N PRO A 176 -4.86 -18.50 -9.17
CA PRO A 176 -4.56 -19.73 -9.90
C PRO A 176 -3.48 -19.50 -10.96
N GLU A 177 -2.45 -20.35 -10.95
CA GLU A 177 -1.43 -20.34 -11.99
C GLU A 177 -2.02 -20.82 -13.32
N SER A 178 -1.92 -20.01 -14.36
CA SER A 178 -2.21 -20.41 -15.73
C SER A 178 -1.40 -19.58 -16.72
N ASP A 179 -1.01 -20.17 -17.84
CA ASP A 179 -0.28 -19.46 -18.91
C ASP A 179 -1.08 -18.29 -19.50
N SER A 180 -2.41 -18.31 -19.34
CA SER A 180 -3.31 -17.24 -19.76
C SER A 180 -3.54 -16.16 -18.70
N ALA A 181 -2.97 -16.31 -17.51
CA ALA A 181 -3.20 -15.41 -16.37
C ALA A 181 -2.40 -14.09 -16.44
N ARG A 182 -1.37 -14.02 -17.27
CA ARG A 182 -0.57 -12.79 -17.41
C ARG A 182 -1.39 -11.66 -17.99
N GLY A 183 -1.47 -10.56 -17.24
CA GLY A 183 -2.22 -9.36 -17.61
C GLY A 183 -3.73 -9.43 -17.36
N MET A 184 -4.21 -10.46 -16.65
CA MET A 184 -5.58 -10.48 -16.13
C MET A 184 -5.71 -9.49 -14.98
N HIS A 185 -6.88 -8.87 -14.90
CA HIS A 185 -7.25 -8.03 -13.74
C HIS A 185 -7.91 -8.89 -12.65
N LEU A 186 -7.85 -8.42 -11.40
CA LEU A 186 -8.53 -9.07 -10.27
C LEU A 186 -10.03 -9.28 -10.55
N ARG A 187 -10.67 -8.36 -11.27
CA ARG A 187 -12.06 -8.48 -11.72
C ARG A 187 -12.31 -9.74 -12.54
N ASP A 188 -11.37 -10.16 -13.39
CA ASP A 188 -11.51 -11.35 -14.21
C ASP A 188 -11.52 -12.63 -13.35
N TYR A 189 -10.65 -12.67 -12.32
CA TYR A 189 -10.62 -13.75 -11.34
C TYR A 189 -11.91 -13.80 -10.50
N VAL A 190 -12.41 -12.64 -10.08
CA VAL A 190 -13.66 -12.52 -9.34
C VAL A 190 -14.84 -12.99 -10.19
N ALA A 191 -14.93 -12.54 -11.44
CA ALA A 191 -16.01 -12.94 -12.38
C ALA A 191 -15.94 -14.42 -12.74
N GLY A 192 -14.75 -15.02 -12.79
CA GLY A 192 -14.52 -16.44 -13.06
C GLY A 192 -14.54 -17.35 -11.84
N ALA A 193 -14.77 -16.80 -10.62
CA ALA A 193 -14.75 -17.57 -9.39
C ALA A 193 -15.87 -18.62 -9.37
N LYS A 194 -15.58 -19.79 -8.78
CA LYS A 194 -16.53 -20.90 -8.69
C LYS A 194 -17.78 -20.60 -7.85
N ASP A 195 -17.65 -19.70 -6.89
CA ASP A 195 -18.71 -19.23 -5.99
C ASP A 195 -18.33 -17.88 -5.36
N LEU A 196 -19.29 -17.25 -4.68
CA LEU A 196 -19.08 -15.96 -4.02
C LEU A 196 -17.97 -16.03 -2.94
N HIS A 197 -17.82 -17.14 -2.22
CA HIS A 197 -16.76 -17.25 -1.23
C HIS A 197 -15.37 -17.22 -1.86
N ALA A 198 -15.17 -17.90 -2.98
CA ALA A 198 -13.91 -17.84 -3.73
C ALA A 198 -13.64 -16.43 -4.28
N ALA A 199 -14.67 -15.75 -4.78
CA ALA A 199 -14.56 -14.35 -5.21
C ALA A 199 -14.17 -13.41 -4.06
N GLN A 200 -14.78 -13.57 -2.89
CA GLN A 200 -14.44 -12.84 -1.67
C GLN A 200 -12.99 -13.09 -1.22
N ASP A 201 -12.49 -14.34 -1.33
CA ASP A 201 -11.13 -14.68 -0.95
C ASP A 201 -10.09 -13.99 -1.86
N PHE A 202 -10.37 -13.79 -3.15
CA PHE A 202 -9.49 -13.07 -4.06
C PHE A 202 -9.31 -11.60 -3.69
N VAL A 203 -10.33 -10.92 -3.19
CA VAL A 203 -10.23 -9.51 -2.75
C VAL A 203 -9.73 -9.36 -1.31
N ASN A 204 -9.41 -10.45 -0.61
CA ASN A 204 -8.95 -10.41 0.78
C ASN A 204 -7.47 -10.04 0.93
N CYS A 205 -7.10 -8.91 0.36
CA CYS A 205 -5.82 -8.25 0.54
C CYS A 205 -6.07 -6.87 1.17
N GLU A 206 -5.47 -6.59 2.31
CA GLU A 206 -5.67 -5.32 3.01
C GLU A 206 -4.55 -4.35 2.68
N ILE A 207 -4.91 -3.17 2.15
CA ILE A 207 -4.06 -2.00 2.10
C ILE A 207 -4.87 -0.86 2.70
N SER A 208 -4.39 -0.37 3.84
CA SER A 208 -5.10 0.61 4.67
C SER A 208 -4.24 1.84 4.87
N GLN A 209 -4.86 3.02 4.81
CA GLN A 209 -4.29 4.30 5.23
C GLN A 209 -5.05 4.85 6.41
N GLY A 210 -4.34 5.47 7.33
CA GLY A 210 -4.97 6.07 8.51
C GLY A 210 -4.13 7.14 9.18
N ALA A 211 -4.70 7.70 10.22
CA ALA A 211 -4.07 8.73 11.03
C ALA A 211 -3.91 8.29 12.49
N ILE A 212 -2.84 8.76 13.11
CA ILE A 212 -2.54 8.56 14.53
C ILE A 212 -3.07 9.75 15.30
N THR A 213 -4.04 9.48 16.16
CA THR A 213 -4.74 10.48 16.96
C THR A 213 -4.70 10.11 18.44
N SER A 214 -5.34 10.90 19.30
CA SER A 214 -5.54 10.54 20.72
C SER A 214 -6.40 9.28 20.90
N ALA A 215 -7.21 8.90 19.90
CA ALA A 215 -8.01 7.67 19.90
C ALA A 215 -7.22 6.44 19.41
N GLY A 216 -5.99 6.61 18.92
CA GLY A 216 -5.13 5.55 18.42
C GLY A 216 -4.82 5.67 16.91
N TRP A 217 -4.52 4.55 16.30
CA TRP A 217 -4.17 4.43 14.88
C TRP A 217 -5.42 4.11 14.05
N ILE A 218 -6.16 5.15 13.69
CA ILE A 218 -7.50 5.01 13.10
C ILE A 218 -7.40 4.87 11.58
N ILE A 219 -7.90 3.76 11.05
CA ILE A 219 -7.98 3.49 9.62
C ILE A 219 -9.06 4.40 8.99
N GLN A 220 -8.65 5.19 8.00
CA GLN A 220 -9.52 6.15 7.31
C GLN A 220 -9.90 5.68 5.91
N ARG A 221 -9.05 4.88 5.26
CA ARG A 221 -9.28 4.23 3.97
C ARG A 221 -8.72 2.82 3.99
N SER A 222 -9.34 1.92 3.25
CA SER A 222 -8.89 0.54 3.16
C SER A 222 -9.45 -0.11 1.90
N THR A 223 -8.71 -1.05 1.30
CA THR A 223 -9.26 -1.98 0.30
C THR A 223 -10.37 -2.86 0.87
N LEU A 224 -10.39 -3.04 2.20
CA LEU A 224 -11.42 -3.81 2.91
C LEU A 224 -12.35 -2.85 3.68
N PRO A 225 -13.59 -2.59 3.22
CA PRO A 225 -14.45 -1.56 3.76
C PRO A 225 -14.82 -1.75 5.24
N PHE A 226 -14.82 -2.99 5.73
CA PHE A 226 -15.09 -3.30 7.14
C PHE A 226 -13.93 -2.92 8.09
N ARG A 227 -12.78 -2.49 7.55
CA ARG A 227 -11.65 -1.96 8.33
C ARG A 227 -11.79 -0.47 8.63
N LEU A 228 -12.66 0.24 7.93
CA LEU A 228 -12.86 1.68 8.11
C LEU A 228 -13.25 2.00 9.57
N ALA A 229 -12.67 3.08 10.10
CA ALA A 229 -12.82 3.55 11.48
C ALA A 229 -12.32 2.57 12.57
N GLN A 230 -11.74 1.43 12.21
CA GLN A 230 -11.10 0.56 13.18
C GLN A 230 -9.72 1.13 13.61
N ASN A 231 -9.32 0.79 14.84
CA ASN A 231 -8.00 1.10 15.36
C ASN A 231 -7.06 -0.08 15.04
N LEU A 232 -5.98 0.17 14.30
CA LEU A 232 -4.97 -0.85 13.96
C LEU A 232 -4.28 -1.42 15.21
N MET A 233 -4.13 -0.63 16.29
CA MET A 233 -3.54 -1.02 17.57
C MET A 233 -2.19 -1.73 17.43
N PRO A 234 -1.20 -1.16 16.71
CA PRO A 234 0.09 -1.80 16.62
C PRO A 234 0.77 -1.80 18.00
N GLU A 235 1.34 -2.96 18.40
CA GLU A 235 2.00 -3.15 19.67
C GLU A 235 3.24 -4.02 19.49
N LEU A 236 4.40 -3.52 19.93
CA LEU A 236 5.63 -4.29 19.97
C LEU A 236 5.70 -5.12 21.24
N LEU A 237 5.92 -6.42 21.09
CA LEU A 237 6.10 -7.33 22.22
C LEU A 237 7.59 -7.59 22.47
N ALA A 238 8.00 -7.58 23.75
CA ALA A 238 9.36 -7.91 24.16
C ALA A 238 9.56 -9.45 24.23
N PRO A 239 10.79 -9.97 23.94
CA PRO A 239 11.97 -9.28 23.43
C PRO A 239 11.88 -9.06 21.91
N ALA A 240 11.55 -7.88 21.56
CA ALA A 240 11.46 -7.17 20.30
C ALA A 240 11.77 -7.91 18.99
N ALA A 241 10.90 -8.80 18.53
CA ALA A 241 10.84 -9.22 17.13
C ALA A 241 9.40 -9.47 16.68
N THR A 242 8.43 -9.15 17.52
CA THR A 242 7.01 -9.41 17.23
C THR A 242 6.22 -8.12 17.29
N LEU A 243 5.52 -7.82 16.21
CA LEU A 243 4.48 -6.79 16.17
C LEU A 243 3.12 -7.49 16.26
N VAL A 244 2.20 -6.93 17.03
CA VAL A 244 0.80 -7.36 17.04
C VAL A 244 -0.08 -6.24 16.54
N THR A 245 -1.01 -6.54 15.61
CA THR A 245 -1.98 -5.58 15.09
C THR A 245 -3.40 -6.09 15.30
N SER A 246 -4.40 -5.19 15.30
CA SER A 246 -5.79 -5.61 15.18
C SER A 246 -6.07 -6.14 13.79
N ASP A 247 -6.94 -7.13 13.70
CA ASP A 247 -7.44 -7.71 12.45
C ASP A 247 -8.95 -7.97 12.55
N THR A 248 -9.57 -8.36 11.45
CA THR A 248 -10.98 -8.75 11.38
C THR A 248 -11.07 -10.11 10.70
N SER A 249 -11.66 -11.08 11.38
CA SER A 249 -11.89 -12.40 10.80
C SER A 249 -12.92 -12.34 9.66
N HIS A 250 -12.99 -13.39 8.84
CA HIS A 250 -13.89 -13.46 7.69
C HIS A 250 -15.38 -13.25 8.06
N ASP A 251 -15.77 -13.60 9.29
CA ASP A 251 -17.12 -13.43 9.83
C ASP A 251 -17.32 -12.12 10.62
N GLY A 252 -16.38 -11.18 10.50
CA GLY A 252 -16.50 -9.84 11.08
C GLY A 252 -16.14 -9.71 12.56
N ARG A 253 -15.59 -10.75 13.18
CA ARG A 253 -15.16 -10.67 14.59
C ARG A 253 -13.81 -9.99 14.68
N GLN A 254 -13.63 -9.22 15.74
CA GLN A 254 -12.34 -8.64 16.08
C GLN A 254 -11.32 -9.75 16.38
N ALA A 255 -10.15 -9.65 15.80
CA ALA A 255 -9.04 -10.56 15.97
C ALA A 255 -7.74 -9.78 16.20
N ARG A 256 -6.69 -10.48 16.59
CA ARG A 256 -5.33 -9.94 16.64
C ARG A 256 -4.41 -10.81 15.80
N ARG A 257 -3.51 -10.18 15.08
CA ARG A 257 -2.52 -10.82 14.25
C ARG A 257 -1.12 -10.57 14.80
N SER A 258 -0.34 -11.64 14.94
CA SER A 258 1.06 -11.56 15.32
C SER A 258 1.94 -11.65 14.08
N TRP A 259 2.97 -10.81 14.06
CA TRP A 259 3.93 -10.67 12.97
C TRP A 259 5.34 -10.86 13.48
N ASP A 260 6.15 -11.64 12.78
CA ASP A 260 7.60 -11.58 12.89
C ASP A 260 8.06 -10.34 12.10
N ILE A 261 8.92 -9.54 12.71
CA ILE A 261 9.51 -8.38 12.05
C ILE A 261 10.76 -8.85 11.31
N ILE A 262 10.74 -8.73 9.98
CA ILE A 262 11.83 -9.17 9.10
C ILE A 262 12.84 -8.06 8.87
N ASP A 263 12.36 -6.81 8.77
CA ASP A 263 13.20 -5.63 8.55
C ASP A 263 12.57 -4.38 9.17
N ILE A 264 13.41 -3.42 9.57
CA ILE A 264 13.00 -2.16 10.19
C ILE A 264 13.84 -1.02 9.63
N GLU A 265 13.15 0.04 9.20
CA GLU A 265 13.75 1.33 8.88
C GLU A 265 13.23 2.41 9.83
N GLY A 266 14.09 3.33 10.24
CA GLY A 266 13.73 4.40 11.17
C GLY A 266 13.68 3.96 12.63
N SER A 267 12.71 4.46 13.40
CA SER A 267 12.67 4.29 14.87
C SER A 267 11.41 3.56 15.32
N THR A 268 11.60 2.46 16.02
CA THR A 268 10.51 1.71 16.67
C THR A 268 9.94 2.41 17.91
N ALA A 269 10.66 3.38 18.48
CA ALA A 269 10.21 4.10 19.68
C ALA A 269 8.86 4.81 19.52
N CYS A 270 8.41 4.97 18.28
CA CYS A 270 7.11 5.56 17.97
C CYS A 270 5.97 4.53 17.87
N ILE A 271 6.23 3.24 18.08
CA ILE A 271 5.23 2.16 18.13
C ILE A 271 4.94 1.84 19.60
N PRO A 272 3.68 1.74 20.03
CA PRO A 272 3.33 1.36 21.40
C PRO A 272 3.95 0.03 21.83
N GLY A 273 4.30 -0.09 23.11
CA GLY A 273 4.93 -1.30 23.66
C GLY A 273 6.44 -1.40 23.45
N ALA A 274 7.05 -0.54 22.64
CA ALA A 274 8.49 -0.52 22.47
C ALA A 274 9.18 -0.03 23.76
N GLU A 275 9.89 -0.93 24.45
CA GLU A 275 10.99 -0.45 25.30
C GLU A 275 12.04 0.19 24.38
N PRO A 276 12.73 1.27 24.81
CA PRO A 276 13.74 1.92 23.98
C PRO A 276 14.85 0.92 23.65
N ALA A 277 14.74 0.25 22.50
CA ALA A 277 15.74 -0.68 22.04
C ALA A 277 17.01 0.09 21.69
N ARG A 278 18.12 -0.29 22.32
CA ARG A 278 19.47 0.13 21.91
C ARG A 278 19.64 -0.32 20.45
N LEU A 279 19.83 0.65 19.57
CA LEU A 279 20.20 0.43 18.16
C LEU A 279 21.44 -0.47 18.09
N VAL A 280 21.26 -1.72 17.74
CA VAL A 280 22.36 -2.57 17.28
C VAL A 280 22.37 -2.42 15.77
N ARG A 281 23.25 -1.53 15.27
CA ARG A 281 23.62 -1.52 13.86
C ARG A 281 24.34 -2.83 13.58
N GLN A 282 23.69 -3.77 12.93
CA GLN A 282 24.40 -4.84 12.23
C GLN A 282 24.90 -4.28 10.90
N SER A 283 26.18 -3.91 10.89
CA SER A 283 26.91 -3.64 9.66
C SER A 283 27.12 -4.98 8.95
N PHE A 284 26.47 -5.20 7.86
CA PHE A 284 26.91 -6.24 6.92
C PHE A 284 28.10 -5.71 6.13
N VAL A 285 29.24 -6.38 6.30
CA VAL A 285 30.46 -6.24 5.50
C VAL A 285 30.33 -7.04 4.22
#